data_3d6e751e59c15be7db529f7a135932dd
#
_entry.id   3d6e751e59c15be7db529f7a135932dd
#
_cell.length_a   1.000
_cell.length_b   1.000
_cell.length_c   1.000
_cell.angle_alpha   90.00
_cell.angle_beta   90.00
_cell.angle_gamma   90.00
#
_symmetry.space_group_name_H-M   'P 1'
#
loop_
_entity.id
_entity.type
_entity.pdbx_description
1 polymer ?
#
loop_
_entity_poly.entity_id
_entity_poly.type
_entity_poly.pdbx_seq_one_letter_code
_entity_poly.pdbx_strand_id
1 'polypeptide(L)'
;MGKIGVFIYNGFQEMEFWYPVLRLREVGAEVVVIGVDGSEAAASVLGYPVVPNVAMAQASPSEFAALIVPGGNITKLADNTAFVNFLREAASKRVRIAAASQAVAFAPDALVAHTTDDVPLWTRKLLEELSQ
;
A
#
# COMPACT_ATOMS: atom_id res chain seq x y z
N MET A 1 16.35 -2.69 6.00
CA MET A 1 15.20 -1.92 5.52
C MET A 1 13.89 -2.26 6.24
N GLY A 2 13.58 -3.38 6.70
CA GLY A 2 12.34 -3.75 7.36
C GLY A 2 11.26 -4.16 6.37
N LYS A 3 10.13 -4.63 6.90
CA LYS A 3 9.02 -5.08 6.06
C LYS A 3 8.26 -3.91 5.46
N ILE A 4 7.83 -4.07 4.23
CA ILE A 4 7.00 -3.09 3.53
C ILE A 4 5.68 -3.76 3.18
N GLY A 5 4.58 -3.20 3.70
CA GLY A 5 3.25 -3.69 3.41
C GLY A 5 2.65 -2.98 2.21
N VAL A 6 1.99 -3.72 1.34
CA VAL A 6 1.29 -3.14 0.19
C VAL A 6 -0.14 -3.65 0.21
N PHE A 7 -1.10 -2.72 0.27
CA PHE A 7 -2.51 -3.09 0.34
C PHE A 7 -3.07 -3.50 -1.02
N ILE A 8 -3.94 -4.51 -1.00
CA ILE A 8 -4.81 -4.81 -2.13
C ILE A 8 -6.26 -4.88 -1.66
N TYR A 9 -7.16 -4.54 -2.54
CA TYR A 9 -8.61 -4.57 -2.37
C TYR A 9 -9.22 -4.64 -3.76
N ASN A 10 -10.46 -5.06 -3.89
CA ASN A 10 -11.09 -5.11 -5.22
C ASN A 10 -11.13 -3.72 -5.83
N GLY A 11 -10.55 -3.59 -7.03
CA GLY A 11 -10.48 -2.34 -7.76
C GLY A 11 -9.18 -1.56 -7.56
N PHE A 12 -8.12 -2.18 -7.02
CA PHE A 12 -6.83 -1.50 -6.92
C PHE A 12 -6.24 -1.24 -8.32
N GLN A 13 -5.47 -0.15 -8.44
CA GLN A 13 -4.84 0.21 -9.70
C GLN A 13 -3.55 -0.60 -9.89
N GLU A 14 -3.40 -1.28 -11.02
CA GLU A 14 -2.33 -2.24 -11.27
C GLU A 14 -0.93 -1.69 -11.14
N MET A 15 -0.65 -0.57 -11.81
CA MET A 15 0.69 -0.01 -11.84
C MET A 15 1.13 0.52 -10.48
N GLU A 16 0.18 1.07 -9.73
CA GLU A 16 0.44 1.60 -8.39
C GLU A 16 0.69 0.50 -7.37
N PHE A 17 0.33 -0.72 -7.71
CA PHE A 17 0.65 -1.92 -6.94
C PHE A 17 1.90 -2.62 -7.47
N TRP A 18 1.87 -3.06 -8.74
CA TRP A 18 2.91 -3.93 -9.28
C TRP A 18 4.27 -3.27 -9.40
N TYR A 19 4.33 -2.01 -9.84
CA TYR A 19 5.63 -1.35 -10.00
C TYR A 19 6.40 -1.27 -8.68
N PRO A 20 5.83 -0.70 -7.60
CA PRO A 20 6.56 -0.66 -6.35
C PRO A 20 6.86 -2.04 -5.78
N VAL A 21 5.95 -3.00 -5.90
CA VAL A 21 6.18 -4.36 -5.40
C VAL A 21 7.39 -4.98 -6.08
N LEU A 22 7.44 -4.96 -7.41
CA LEU A 22 8.52 -5.56 -8.16
C LEU A 22 9.84 -4.82 -7.94
N ARG A 23 9.79 -3.50 -7.91
CA ARG A 23 10.98 -2.68 -7.71
C ARG A 23 11.59 -2.89 -6.33
N LEU A 24 10.76 -2.98 -5.31
CA LEU A 24 11.21 -3.23 -3.94
C LEU A 24 11.80 -4.63 -3.79
N ARG A 25 11.15 -5.63 -4.39
CA ARG A 25 11.66 -7.00 -4.37
C ARG A 25 13.00 -7.10 -5.08
N GLU A 26 13.18 -6.37 -6.17
CA GLU A 26 14.43 -6.35 -6.93
C GLU A 26 15.62 -5.93 -6.07
N VAL A 27 15.41 -4.99 -5.16
CA VAL A 27 16.47 -4.51 -4.25
C VAL A 27 16.54 -5.31 -2.95
N GLY A 28 15.81 -6.42 -2.85
CA GLY A 28 15.90 -7.33 -1.71
C GLY A 28 15.00 -6.98 -0.53
N ALA A 29 14.07 -6.04 -0.67
CA ALA A 29 13.15 -5.71 0.41
C ALA A 29 12.14 -6.84 0.64
N GLU A 30 11.74 -7.01 1.90
CA GLU A 30 10.67 -7.95 2.25
C GLU A 30 9.33 -7.25 2.03
N VAL A 31 8.58 -7.64 1.00
CA VAL A 31 7.29 -7.07 0.65
C VAL A 31 6.18 -8.01 1.07
N VAL A 32 5.22 -7.50 1.84
CA VAL A 32 4.07 -8.26 2.31
C VAL A 32 2.81 -7.65 1.69
N VAL A 33 2.08 -8.44 0.93
CA VAL A 33 0.82 -8.02 0.32
C VAL A 33 -0.31 -8.23 1.31
N ILE A 34 -0.99 -7.15 1.67
CA ILE A 34 -2.02 -7.15 2.71
C ILE A 34 -3.40 -7.06 2.06
N GLY A 35 -4.25 -8.05 2.31
CA GLY A 35 -5.62 -8.04 1.81
C GLY A 35 -6.55 -7.30 2.75
N VAL A 36 -7.10 -6.18 2.30
CA VAL A 36 -8.02 -5.36 3.11
C VAL A 36 -9.27 -6.17 3.47
N ASP A 37 -9.81 -6.92 2.50
CA ASP A 37 -11.05 -7.64 2.66
C ASP A 37 -10.86 -9.10 3.10
N GLY A 38 -9.64 -9.52 3.38
CA GLY A 38 -9.34 -10.87 3.84
C GLY A 38 -8.22 -11.53 3.06
N SER A 39 -8.17 -12.87 3.12
CA SER A 39 -7.09 -13.67 2.54
C SER A 39 -7.37 -14.13 1.11
N GLU A 40 -8.56 -13.85 0.57
CA GLU A 40 -8.90 -14.23 -0.80
C GLU A 40 -8.31 -13.25 -1.82
N ALA A 41 -8.20 -13.71 -3.07
CA ALA A 41 -7.69 -12.87 -4.15
C ALA A 41 -8.52 -11.60 -4.32
N ALA A 42 -7.83 -10.48 -4.51
CA ALA A 42 -8.47 -9.22 -4.89
C ALA A 42 -8.22 -8.98 -6.38
N ALA A 43 -9.24 -8.48 -7.08
CA ALA A 43 -9.13 -8.18 -8.51
C ALA A 43 -8.81 -6.70 -8.70
N SER A 44 -7.86 -6.40 -9.57
CA SER A 44 -7.50 -5.03 -9.93
C SER A 44 -8.61 -4.35 -10.74
N VAL A 45 -8.41 -3.07 -11.06
CA VAL A 45 -9.35 -2.33 -11.94
C VAL A 45 -9.58 -3.07 -13.26
N LEU A 46 -8.52 -3.67 -13.82
CA LEU A 46 -8.62 -4.42 -15.08
C LEU A 46 -9.00 -5.89 -14.87
N GLY A 47 -9.24 -6.30 -13.65
CA GLY A 47 -9.69 -7.65 -13.35
C GLY A 47 -8.57 -8.67 -13.06
N TYR A 48 -7.32 -8.23 -12.97
CA TYR A 48 -6.22 -9.14 -12.65
C TYR A 48 -6.24 -9.53 -11.17
N PRO A 49 -6.24 -10.83 -10.85
CA PRO A 49 -6.29 -11.26 -9.46
C PRO A 49 -4.91 -11.26 -8.81
N VAL A 50 -4.88 -10.85 -7.55
CA VAL A 50 -3.68 -10.96 -6.71
C VAL A 50 -4.09 -11.60 -5.40
N VAL A 51 -3.34 -12.61 -4.97
CA VAL A 51 -3.58 -13.29 -3.69
C VAL A 51 -2.71 -12.61 -2.63
N PRO A 52 -3.30 -12.12 -1.53
CA PRO A 52 -2.50 -11.49 -0.48
C PRO A 52 -1.67 -12.50 0.29
N ASN A 53 -0.58 -12.03 0.89
CA ASN A 53 0.23 -12.84 1.81
C ASN A 53 -0.45 -12.97 3.16
N VAL A 54 -1.21 -11.96 3.57
CA VAL A 54 -1.87 -11.91 4.87
C VAL A 54 -3.15 -11.09 4.77
N ALA A 55 -4.16 -11.46 5.56
CA ALA A 55 -5.33 -10.63 5.73
C ALA A 55 -5.00 -9.46 6.67
N MET A 56 -5.53 -8.27 6.39
CA MET A 56 -5.29 -7.09 7.22
C MET A 56 -5.63 -7.34 8.69
N ALA A 57 -6.71 -8.09 8.96
CA ALA A 57 -7.13 -8.38 10.32
C ALA A 57 -6.10 -9.16 11.12
N GLN A 58 -5.15 -9.80 10.46
CA GLN A 58 -4.10 -10.61 11.09
C GLN A 58 -2.74 -9.94 11.03
N ALA A 59 -2.67 -8.72 10.52
CA ALA A 59 -1.45 -7.93 10.48
C ALA A 59 -1.52 -6.82 11.51
N SER A 60 -0.35 -6.36 11.95
CA SER A 60 -0.25 -5.22 12.86
C SER A 60 0.52 -4.10 12.18
N PRO A 61 0.04 -2.84 12.27
CA PRO A 61 0.75 -1.72 11.66
C PRO A 61 2.21 -1.60 12.08
N SER A 62 2.51 -1.93 13.33
CA SER A 62 3.87 -1.78 13.86
C SER A 62 4.87 -2.79 13.31
N GLU A 63 4.42 -3.80 12.57
CA GLU A 63 5.31 -4.75 11.90
C GLU A 63 6.06 -4.14 10.73
N PHE A 64 5.57 -3.02 10.20
CA PHE A 64 6.04 -2.49 8.92
C PHE A 64 6.86 -1.23 9.09
N ALA A 65 7.90 -1.10 8.28
CA ALA A 65 8.65 0.14 8.16
C ALA A 65 7.89 1.14 7.29
N ALA A 66 7.14 0.63 6.31
CA ALA A 66 6.34 1.45 5.41
C ALA A 66 5.11 0.69 4.94
N LEU A 67 4.09 1.43 4.54
CA LEU A 67 2.88 0.91 3.94
C LEU A 67 2.63 1.65 2.64
N ILE A 68 2.32 0.91 1.59
CA ILE A 68 1.99 1.45 0.28
C ILE A 68 0.50 1.26 0.04
N VAL A 69 -0.18 2.33 -0.33
CA VAL A 69 -1.62 2.32 -0.58
C VAL A 69 -1.87 2.70 -2.05
N PRO A 70 -2.07 1.72 -2.93
CA PRO A 70 -2.44 2.00 -4.31
C PRO A 70 -3.81 2.67 -4.40
N GLY A 71 -3.99 3.53 -5.38
CA GLY A 71 -5.29 4.10 -5.68
C GLY A 71 -6.15 3.15 -6.50
N GLY A 72 -7.13 3.70 -7.18
CA GLY A 72 -8.15 2.96 -7.91
C GLY A 72 -9.51 3.20 -7.27
N ASN A 73 -10.32 2.16 -7.12
CA ASN A 73 -11.66 2.28 -6.54
C ASN A 73 -11.62 2.27 -5.01
N ILE A 74 -10.73 3.06 -4.44
CA ILE A 74 -10.47 3.07 -2.99
C ILE A 74 -11.53 3.83 -2.19
N THR A 75 -12.28 4.72 -2.82
CA THR A 75 -13.26 5.55 -2.09
C THR A 75 -14.29 4.71 -1.33
N LYS A 76 -14.58 3.50 -1.81
CA LYS A 76 -15.47 2.56 -1.12
C LYS A 76 -14.92 2.15 0.26
N LEU A 77 -13.62 2.29 0.49
CA LEU A 77 -13.01 1.96 1.77
C LEU A 77 -13.15 3.06 2.81
N ALA A 78 -13.72 4.21 2.45
CA ALA A 78 -13.94 5.29 3.40
C ALA A 78 -14.81 4.85 4.59
N ASP A 79 -15.73 3.91 4.36
CA ASP A 79 -16.60 3.37 5.41
C ASP A 79 -16.05 2.10 6.06
N ASN A 80 -14.87 1.64 5.63
CA ASN A 80 -14.22 0.49 6.25
C ASN A 80 -13.43 0.96 7.46
N THR A 81 -14.04 0.86 8.62
CA THR A 81 -13.45 1.35 9.87
C THR A 81 -12.12 0.66 10.18
N ALA A 82 -12.02 -0.65 9.91
CA ALA A 82 -10.79 -1.39 10.17
C ALA A 82 -9.62 -0.87 9.32
N PHE A 83 -9.88 -0.58 8.05
CA PHE A 83 -8.84 -0.04 7.16
C PHE A 83 -8.42 1.37 7.59
N VAL A 84 -9.39 2.23 7.86
CA VAL A 84 -9.11 3.61 8.30
C VAL A 84 -8.32 3.60 9.61
N ASN A 85 -8.70 2.75 10.55
CA ASN A 85 -8.00 2.64 11.83
C ASN A 85 -6.59 2.06 11.68
N PHE A 86 -6.41 1.12 10.76
CA PHE A 86 -5.07 0.56 10.49
C PHE A 86 -4.11 1.65 10.05
N LEU A 87 -4.53 2.51 9.10
CA LEU A 87 -3.70 3.61 8.62
C LEU A 87 -3.47 4.65 9.70
N ARG A 88 -4.48 4.95 10.51
CA ARG A 88 -4.35 5.91 11.61
C ARG A 88 -3.35 5.40 12.66
N GLU A 89 -3.44 4.13 13.02
CA GLU A 89 -2.52 3.53 13.97
C GLU A 89 -1.08 3.52 13.43
N ALA A 90 -0.93 3.18 12.15
CA ALA A 90 0.38 3.21 11.49
C ALA A 90 1.00 4.61 11.56
N ALA A 91 0.22 5.63 11.26
CA ALA A 91 0.70 7.01 11.32
C ALA A 91 1.12 7.41 12.74
N SER A 92 0.35 6.99 13.75
CA SER A 92 0.68 7.28 15.16
C SER A 92 1.96 6.60 15.61
N LYS A 93 2.33 5.49 14.99
CA LYS A 93 3.56 4.74 15.28
C LYS A 93 4.71 5.09 14.34
N ARG A 94 4.54 6.17 13.57
CA ARG A 94 5.55 6.69 12.63
C ARG A 94 5.93 5.71 11.53
N VAL A 95 5.03 4.82 11.14
CA VAL A 95 5.20 4.00 9.96
C VAL A 95 5.06 4.91 8.75
N ARG A 96 6.01 4.85 7.81
CA ARG A 96 5.94 5.69 6.62
C ARG A 96 4.83 5.21 5.71
N ILE A 97 3.94 6.10 5.32
CA ILE A 97 2.84 5.78 4.40
C ILE A 97 3.12 6.44 3.06
N ALA A 98 3.01 5.66 2.00
CA ALA A 98 3.10 6.13 0.62
C ALA A 98 1.76 5.87 -0.05
N ALA A 99 1.12 6.89 -0.54
CA ALA A 99 -0.22 6.79 -1.11
C ALA A 99 -0.26 7.37 -2.52
N ALA A 100 -1.00 6.71 -3.41
CA ALA A 100 -1.10 7.10 -4.81
C ALA A 100 -2.53 7.50 -5.17
N SER A 101 -2.65 8.54 -6.01
CA SER A 101 -3.92 8.95 -6.63
C SER A 101 -5.04 9.13 -5.60
N GLN A 102 -6.13 8.42 -5.73
CA GLN A 102 -7.29 8.53 -4.83
C GLN A 102 -6.98 8.12 -3.38
N ALA A 103 -5.91 7.32 -3.18
CA ALA A 103 -5.52 6.88 -1.84
C ALA A 103 -4.97 8.01 -0.97
N VAL A 104 -4.53 9.11 -1.57
CA VAL A 104 -3.97 10.26 -0.85
C VAL A 104 -4.94 10.81 0.20
N ALA A 105 -6.25 10.74 -0.07
CA ALA A 105 -7.25 11.22 0.87
C ALA A 105 -7.27 10.45 2.20
N PHE A 106 -6.72 9.24 2.23
CA PHE A 106 -6.70 8.40 3.43
C PHE A 106 -5.47 8.63 4.31
N ALA A 107 -4.46 9.32 3.79
CA ALA A 107 -3.19 9.52 4.49
C ALA A 107 -2.61 10.91 4.14
N PRO A 108 -3.06 11.99 4.81
CA PRO A 108 -2.69 13.36 4.45
C PRO A 108 -1.18 13.65 4.48
N ASP A 109 -0.45 12.97 5.37
CA ASP A 109 1.01 13.19 5.51
C ASP A 109 1.85 12.18 4.72
N ALA A 110 1.22 11.45 3.80
CA ALA A 110 1.89 10.42 3.03
C ALA A 110 2.89 10.99 2.02
N LEU A 111 3.83 10.14 1.62
CA LEU A 111 4.59 10.37 0.39
C LEU A 111 3.62 10.13 -0.77
N VAL A 112 3.44 11.13 -1.63
CA VAL A 112 2.33 11.17 -2.59
C VAL A 112 2.80 10.92 -4.02
N ALA A 113 2.09 10.05 -4.74
CA ALA A 113 2.07 10.00 -6.19
C ALA A 113 0.73 10.56 -6.65
N HIS A 114 0.72 11.70 -7.33
CA HIS A 114 -0.54 12.35 -7.73
C HIS A 114 -1.25 11.59 -8.85
N THR A 115 -0.48 10.97 -9.73
CA THR A 115 -1.01 10.18 -10.85
C THR A 115 -0.19 8.92 -11.02
N THR A 116 -0.68 8.01 -11.85
CA THR A 116 0.05 6.77 -12.16
C THR A 116 1.42 7.06 -12.81
N ASP A 117 1.55 8.16 -13.54
CA ASP A 117 2.81 8.53 -14.17
C ASP A 117 3.92 8.86 -13.15
N ASP A 118 3.55 9.22 -11.93
CA ASP A 118 4.50 9.55 -10.86
C ASP A 118 5.04 8.31 -10.16
N VAL A 119 4.51 7.14 -10.43
CA VAL A 119 4.84 5.91 -9.67
C VAL A 119 6.34 5.60 -9.66
N PRO A 120 7.08 5.69 -10.76
CA PRO A 120 8.52 5.40 -10.72
C PRO A 120 9.30 6.34 -9.78
N LEU A 121 9.05 7.64 -9.85
CA LEU A 121 9.70 8.61 -8.98
C LEU A 121 9.28 8.42 -7.51
N TRP A 122 8.01 8.19 -7.28
CA TRP A 122 7.43 7.92 -5.98
C TRP A 122 8.10 6.71 -5.30
N THR A 123 8.24 5.62 -6.06
CA THR A 123 8.89 4.41 -5.56
C THR A 123 10.35 4.67 -5.22
N ARG A 124 11.05 5.41 -6.08
CA ARG A 124 12.46 5.77 -5.83
C ARG A 124 12.60 6.60 -4.57
N LYS A 125 11.74 7.59 -4.37
CA LYS A 125 11.77 8.42 -3.16
C LYS A 125 11.53 7.60 -1.90
N LEU A 126 10.59 6.66 -1.95
CA LEU A 126 10.35 5.78 -0.80
C LEU A 126 11.59 4.93 -0.50
N LEU A 127 12.22 4.36 -1.52
CA LEU A 127 13.45 3.60 -1.36
C LEU A 127 14.57 4.43 -0.73
N GLU A 128 14.73 5.67 -1.17
CA GLU A 128 15.74 6.58 -0.62
C GLU A 128 15.49 6.84 0.87
N GLU A 129 14.24 7.08 1.25
CA GLU A 129 13.88 7.30 2.66
C GLU A 129 14.17 6.06 3.50
N LEU A 130 13.82 4.88 3.01
CA LEU A 130 13.99 3.63 3.77
C LEU A 130 15.44 3.17 3.85
N SER A 131 16.31 3.70 3.01
CA SER A 131 17.73 3.34 2.97
C SER A 131 18.60 4.23 3.86
N GLN A 132 18.01 5.22 4.48
CA GLN A 132 18.72 6.15 5.37
C GLN A 132 18.89 5.59 6.78
#